data_f56b2ed26659451c8e45ce1c5b252ebf
#
_entry.id   f56b2ed26659451c8e45ce1c5b252ebf
#
_cell.length_a   1.000
_cell.length_b   1.000
_cell.length_c   1.000
_cell.angle_alpha   90.00
_cell.angle_beta   90.00
_cell.angle_gamma   90.00
#
_symmetry.space_group_name_H-M   'P 1'
#
loop_
_entity.id
_entity.type
_entity.pdbx_description
1 polymer ?
#
loop_
_entity_poly.entity_id
_entity_poly.type
_entity_poly.pdbx_seq_one_letter_code
_entity_poly.pdbx_strand_id
1 'polypeptide(L)' 'MTSNIFHAVLTRLDESREAIASHLAEGGAKDQETYWRLVGKYEALGIIRNDVKDVEQRYVED' A
#
# COMPACT_ATOMS: atom_id res chain seq x y z
N MET A 1 -9.02 20.78 -5.40
CA MET A 1 -8.35 20.67 -4.11
C MET A 1 -7.28 19.63 -4.17
N THR A 2 -6.08 20.07 -3.87
CA THR A 2 -4.89 19.24 -4.01
C THR A 2 -4.92 18.02 -3.08
N SER A 3 -5.54 18.16 -1.91
CA SER A 3 -5.59 17.07 -0.93
C SER A 3 -6.34 15.85 -1.46
N ASN A 4 -7.25 16.03 -2.41
CA ASN A 4 -8.04 14.92 -2.94
C ASN A 4 -7.21 13.93 -3.73
N ILE A 5 -6.20 14.41 -4.46
CA ILE A 5 -5.33 13.53 -5.24
C ILE A 5 -4.55 12.61 -4.31
N PHE A 6 -3.94 13.18 -3.26
CA PHE A 6 -3.17 12.40 -2.31
C PHE A 6 -4.06 11.40 -1.57
N HIS A 7 -5.25 11.85 -1.17
CA HIS A 7 -6.20 10.96 -0.50
C HIS A 7 -6.57 9.78 -1.40
N ALA A 8 -6.83 10.05 -2.68
CA ALA A 8 -7.20 9.00 -3.63
C ALA A 8 -6.06 7.98 -3.79
N VAL A 9 -4.82 8.46 -3.89
CA VAL A 9 -3.66 7.57 -4.02
C VAL A 9 -3.48 6.74 -2.76
N LEU A 10 -3.58 7.36 -1.59
CA LEU A 10 -3.42 6.64 -0.33
C LEU A 10 -4.51 5.60 -0.14
N THR A 11 -5.74 5.93 -0.50
CA THR A 11 -6.86 4.99 -0.43
C THR A 11 -6.60 3.79 -1.34
N ARG A 12 -6.11 4.05 -2.55
CA ARG A 12 -5.81 2.99 -3.50
C ARG A 12 -4.70 2.07 -2.98
N LEU A 13 -3.67 2.65 -2.40
CA LEU A 13 -2.59 1.86 -1.80
C LEU A 13 -3.10 1.00 -0.64
N ASP A 14 -3.95 1.57 0.20
CA ASP A 14 -4.52 0.83 1.32
C ASP A 14 -5.40 -0.31 0.85
N GLU A 15 -6.19 -0.09 -0.20
CA GLU A 15 -7.01 -1.15 -0.80
C GLU A 15 -6.14 -2.28 -1.35
N SER A 16 -5.04 -1.93 -2.01
CA SER A 16 -4.13 -2.93 -2.56
C SER A 16 -3.49 -3.76 -1.45
N ARG A 17 -3.07 -3.11 -0.37
CA ARG A 17 -2.51 -3.82 0.78
C ARG A 17 -3.53 -4.73 1.43
N GLU A 18 -4.76 -4.24 1.59
CA GLU A 18 -5.85 -5.02 2.18
C GLU A 18 -6.16 -6.25 1.35
N ALA A 19 -6.15 -6.11 0.02
CA ALA A 19 -6.39 -7.23 -0.87
C ALA A 19 -5.33 -8.33 -0.69
N ILE A 20 -4.06 -7.93 -0.55
CA ILE A 20 -2.98 -8.88 -0.32
C ILE A 20 -3.15 -9.55 1.05
N ALA A 21 -3.44 -8.77 2.08
CA ALA A 21 -3.62 -9.30 3.42
C ALA A 21 -4.77 -10.32 3.47
N SER A 22 -5.90 -9.98 2.83
CA SER A 22 -7.04 -10.88 2.78
C SER A 22 -6.72 -12.16 2.04
N HIS A 23 -6.00 -12.05 0.92
CA HIS A 23 -5.60 -13.20 0.13
C HIS A 23 -4.72 -14.15 0.95
N LEU A 24 -3.76 -13.59 1.68
CA LEU A 24 -2.89 -14.39 2.55
C LEU A 24 -3.68 -15.05 3.68
N ALA A 25 -4.60 -14.29 4.29
CA ALA A 25 -5.41 -14.79 5.39
C ALA A 25 -6.31 -15.95 4.96
N GLU A 26 -6.72 -15.96 3.69
CA GLU A 26 -7.57 -17.02 3.14
C GLU A 26 -6.77 -18.20 2.59
N GLY A 27 -5.47 -18.20 2.80
CA GLY A 27 -4.62 -19.30 2.32
C GLY A 27 -4.31 -19.23 0.84
N GLY A 28 -4.31 -18.02 0.28
CA GLY A 28 -4.06 -17.84 -1.15
C GLY A 28 -2.64 -18.13 -1.57
N ALA A 29 -1.68 -18.08 -0.64
CA ALA A 29 -0.30 -18.44 -0.95
C ALA A 29 -0.12 -19.91 -0.65
N LYS A 30 -0.01 -20.73 -1.69
CA LYS A 30 0.04 -22.19 -1.55
C LYS A 30 1.45 -22.72 -1.33
N ASP A 31 2.46 -21.92 -1.61
CA ASP A 31 3.83 -22.30 -1.36
C ASP A 31 4.58 -21.14 -0.71
N GLN A 32 5.76 -21.46 -0.20
CA GLN A 32 6.55 -20.49 0.55
C GLN A 32 7.05 -19.35 -0.32
N GLU A 33 7.42 -19.66 -1.55
CA GLU A 33 7.90 -18.63 -2.47
C GLU A 33 6.82 -17.60 -2.78
N THR A 34 5.61 -18.06 -3.06
CA THR A 34 4.47 -17.17 -3.31
C THR A 34 4.14 -16.34 -2.08
N TYR A 35 4.19 -16.97 -0.90
CA TYR A 35 3.96 -16.28 0.35
C TYR A 35 4.93 -15.10 0.53
N TRP A 36 6.22 -15.36 0.37
CA TRP A 36 7.22 -14.31 0.56
C TRP A 36 7.14 -13.22 -0.48
N ARG A 37 6.75 -13.58 -1.71
CA ARG A 37 6.53 -12.59 -2.77
C ARG A 37 5.40 -11.63 -2.41
N LEU A 38 4.30 -12.16 -1.90
CA LEU A 38 3.16 -11.35 -1.51
C LEU A 38 3.47 -10.48 -0.29
N VAL A 39 4.19 -11.02 0.67
CA VAL A 39 4.64 -10.24 1.83
C VAL A 39 5.52 -9.08 1.37
N GLY A 40 6.44 -9.34 0.43
CA GLY A 40 7.28 -8.29 -0.12
C GLY A 40 6.48 -7.18 -0.81
N LYS A 41 5.44 -7.55 -1.55
CA LYS A 41 4.56 -6.57 -2.18
C LYS A 41 3.85 -5.72 -1.15
N TYR A 42 3.34 -6.36 -0.10
CA TYR A 42 2.67 -5.66 0.98
C TYR A 42 3.60 -4.64 1.64
N GLU A 43 4.82 -5.06 1.93
CA GLU A 43 5.81 -4.17 2.53
C GLU A 43 6.17 -3.02 1.60
N ALA A 44 6.37 -3.30 0.31
CA ALA A 44 6.70 -2.26 -0.67
C ALA A 44 5.59 -1.22 -0.77
N LEU A 45 4.34 -1.66 -0.76
CA LEU A 45 3.20 -0.74 -0.80
C LEU A 45 3.16 0.13 0.45
N GLY A 46 3.56 -0.40 1.59
CA GLY A 46 3.66 0.38 2.82
C GLY A 46 4.73 1.45 2.75
N ILE A 47 5.87 1.14 2.15
CA ILE A 47 6.94 2.11 1.95
C ILE A 47 6.48 3.22 1.01
N ILE A 48 5.84 2.85 -0.10
CA ILE A 48 5.31 3.82 -1.06
C ILE A 48 4.25 4.71 -0.39
N ARG A 49 3.41 4.12 0.43
CA ARG A 49 2.39 4.86 1.17
C ARG A 49 3.02 5.96 2.03
N ASN A 50 4.08 5.62 2.73
CA ASN A 50 4.78 6.58 3.57
C ASN A 50 5.43 7.68 2.73
N ASP A 51 5.98 7.32 1.57
CA ASP A 51 6.56 8.30 0.65
C ASP A 51 5.50 9.27 0.13
N VAL A 52 4.32 8.76 -0.19
CA VAL A 52 3.23 9.61 -0.67
C VAL A 52 2.80 10.58 0.45
N LYS A 53 2.71 10.11 1.67
CA LYS A 53 2.36 10.97 2.81
C LYS A 53 3.41 12.05 3.03
N ASP A 54 4.67 11.72 2.86
CA ASP A 54 5.75 12.66 3.00
C ASP A 54 5.66 13.76 1.93
N VAL A 55 5.40 13.36 0.69
CA VAL A 55 5.22 14.31 -0.41
C VAL A 55 4.02 15.21 -0.16
N GLU A 56 2.92 14.62 0.25
CA GLU A 56 1.70 15.39 0.57
C GLU A 56 1.98 16.45 1.60
N GLN A 57 2.67 16.09 2.66
CA GLN A 57 2.97 16.99 3.75
C GLN A 57 3.80 18.18 3.26
N ARG A 58 4.76 17.92 2.40
CA ARG A 58 5.59 18.98 1.84
C ARG A 58 4.78 19.94 0.97
N TYR A 59 3.88 19.40 0.17
CA TYR A 59 3.04 20.22 -0.69
C TYR A 59 2.06 21.07 0.09
N VAL A 60 1.48 20.49 1.15
CA VAL A 60 0.47 21.19 1.93
C VAL A 60 1.10 22.31 2.75
N GLU A 61 2.32 22.13 3.21
CA GLU A 61 3.00 23.14 4.02
C GLU A 61 3.51 24.33 3.21
N ASP A 62 3.69 24.15 1.92
CA ASP A 62 4.10 25.22 1.05
C ASP A 62 2.91 26.08 0.63
#